data_17c3d393b6110d2806040592456e066b
#
_entry.id   17c3d393b6110d2806040592456e066b
#
_cell.length_a   1.000
_cell.length_b   1.000
_cell.length_c   1.000
_cell.angle_alpha   90.00
_cell.angle_beta   90.00
_cell.angle_gamma   90.00
#
_symmetry.space_group_name_H-M   'P 1'
#
loop_
_entity.id
_entity.type
_entity.pdbx_description
1 polymer ?
#
loop_
_entity_poly.entity_id
_entity_poly.type
_entity_poly.pdbx_seq_one_letter_code
_entity_poly.pdbx_strand_id
1 'polypeptide(L)'
;MPRFIIEREIPDAAALPPADLRAISQRSCAVLRQLGPDIQWVQSFVTEDKITCVYIATNAEVIREHARRGGFPVDRVLEVAVIIDPTTAESNDLVATGRL
;
A
#
# COMPACT_ATOMS: atom_id res chain seq x y z
N MET A 1 -0.73 -14.28 2.84
CA MET A 1 -0.23 -13.40 1.78
C MET A 1 0.59 -12.29 2.40
N PRO A 2 1.74 -11.94 1.82
CA PRO A 2 2.54 -10.85 2.36
C PRO A 2 1.85 -9.49 2.24
N ARG A 3 2.31 -8.55 3.05
CA ARG A 3 1.87 -7.17 3.03
C ARG A 3 2.90 -6.34 2.28
N PHE A 4 2.43 -5.38 1.51
CA PHE A 4 3.30 -4.52 0.69
C PHE A 4 3.00 -3.05 0.95
N ILE A 5 4.06 -2.24 0.85
CA ILE A 5 3.94 -0.78 0.85
C ILE A 5 4.30 -0.30 -0.54
N ILE A 6 3.43 0.51 -1.12
CA ILE A 6 3.63 1.06 -2.46
C ILE A 6 3.74 2.57 -2.33
N GLU A 7 4.83 3.15 -2.85
CA GLU A 7 5.02 4.60 -2.86
C GLU A 7 4.77 5.13 -4.27
N ARG A 8 3.95 6.18 -4.33
CA ARG A 8 3.57 6.85 -5.58
C ARG A 8 3.86 8.33 -5.44
N GLU A 9 4.82 8.85 -6.22
CA GLU A 9 5.11 10.27 -6.27
C GLU A 9 3.99 10.96 -7.03
N ILE A 10 3.29 11.86 -6.38
CA ILE A 10 2.19 12.62 -6.97
C ILE A 10 2.35 14.05 -6.48
N PRO A 11 2.91 14.95 -7.30
CA PRO A 11 3.09 16.34 -6.88
C PRO A 11 1.76 16.95 -6.42
N ASP A 12 1.80 17.64 -5.29
CA ASP A 12 0.62 18.29 -4.71
C ASP A 12 -0.51 17.34 -4.34
N ALA A 13 -0.17 16.10 -3.98
CA ALA A 13 -1.17 15.08 -3.62
C ALA A 13 -2.14 15.57 -2.55
N ALA A 14 -1.63 16.29 -1.54
CA ALA A 14 -2.46 16.80 -0.45
C ALA A 14 -3.49 17.84 -0.90
N ALA A 15 -3.28 18.47 -2.07
CA ALA A 15 -4.19 19.45 -2.62
C ALA A 15 -5.27 18.84 -3.52
N LEU A 16 -5.26 17.52 -3.73
CA LEU A 16 -6.29 16.86 -4.53
C LEU A 16 -7.66 17.03 -3.85
N PRO A 17 -8.69 17.46 -4.61
CA PRO A 17 -10.03 17.59 -4.04
C PRO A 17 -10.60 16.25 -3.60
N PRO A 18 -11.50 16.22 -2.60
CA PRO A 18 -12.14 14.98 -2.18
C PRO A 18 -12.82 14.21 -3.32
N ALA A 19 -13.38 14.91 -4.31
CA ALA A 19 -14.01 14.26 -5.45
C ALA A 19 -12.99 13.47 -6.29
N ASP A 20 -11.77 14.00 -6.43
CA ASP A 20 -10.71 13.32 -7.17
C ASP A 20 -10.22 12.09 -6.40
N LEU A 21 -10.07 12.20 -5.07
CA LEU A 21 -9.68 11.07 -4.24
C LEU A 21 -10.74 9.96 -4.29
N ARG A 22 -12.01 10.34 -4.32
CA ARG A 22 -13.10 9.38 -4.47
C ARG A 22 -13.03 8.66 -5.81
N ALA A 23 -12.82 9.40 -6.89
CA ALA A 23 -12.75 8.82 -8.24
C ALA A 23 -11.56 7.86 -8.37
N ILE A 24 -10.41 8.22 -7.81
CA ILE A 24 -9.23 7.36 -7.78
C ILE A 24 -9.54 6.07 -7.03
N SER A 25 -10.18 6.19 -5.87
CA SER A 25 -10.53 5.04 -5.03
C SER A 25 -11.53 4.12 -5.72
N GLN A 26 -12.53 4.69 -6.40
CA GLN A 26 -13.51 3.91 -7.15
C GLN A 26 -12.85 3.15 -8.30
N ARG A 27 -11.92 3.79 -9.00
CA ARG A 27 -11.17 3.14 -10.09
C ARG A 27 -10.31 2.01 -9.54
N SER A 28 -9.65 2.23 -8.42
CA SER A 28 -8.86 1.21 -7.75
C SER A 28 -9.73 0.00 -7.38
N CYS A 29 -10.87 0.23 -6.74
CA CYS A 29 -11.78 -0.85 -6.36
C CYS A 29 -12.30 -1.63 -7.57
N ALA A 30 -12.55 -0.96 -8.70
CA ALA A 30 -12.98 -1.64 -9.91
C ALA A 30 -11.91 -2.61 -10.42
N VAL A 31 -10.64 -2.18 -10.41
CA VAL A 31 -9.52 -3.04 -10.82
C VAL A 31 -9.34 -4.19 -9.84
N LEU A 32 -9.47 -3.93 -8.55
CA LEU A 32 -9.35 -4.99 -7.52
C LEU A 32 -10.39 -6.08 -7.74
N ARG A 33 -11.61 -5.72 -8.12
CA ARG A 33 -12.64 -6.72 -8.42
C ARG A 33 -12.27 -7.57 -9.63
N GLN A 34 -11.58 -6.99 -10.62
CA GLN A 34 -11.13 -7.75 -11.79
C GLN A 34 -10.02 -8.75 -11.42
N LEU A 35 -9.13 -8.35 -10.51
CA LEU A 35 -8.00 -9.19 -10.12
C LEU A 35 -8.36 -10.28 -9.12
N GLY A 36 -9.48 -10.13 -8.42
CA GLY A 36 -9.99 -11.14 -7.50
C GLY A 36 -9.22 -11.19 -6.18
N PRO A 37 -9.18 -12.37 -5.53
CA PRO A 37 -8.70 -12.49 -4.14
C PRO A 37 -7.20 -12.38 -3.95
N ASP A 38 -6.43 -12.30 -5.01
CA ASP A 38 -4.97 -12.28 -4.93
C ASP A 38 -4.41 -10.93 -4.44
N ILE A 39 -5.25 -9.92 -4.30
CA ILE A 39 -4.85 -8.60 -3.86
C ILE A 39 -5.97 -7.94 -3.07
N GLN A 40 -5.60 -7.30 -1.94
CA GLN A 40 -6.52 -6.55 -1.09
C GLN A 40 -5.90 -5.20 -0.79
N TRP A 41 -6.68 -4.14 -0.98
CA TRP A 41 -6.27 -2.79 -0.61
C TRP A 41 -6.67 -2.55 0.84
N VAL A 42 -5.68 -2.25 1.69
CA VAL A 42 -5.94 -2.00 3.10
C VAL A 42 -6.26 -0.53 3.34
N GLN A 43 -5.34 0.35 2.97
CA GLN A 43 -5.53 1.79 3.11
C GLN A 43 -4.39 2.52 2.39
N SER A 44 -4.58 3.82 2.23
CA SER A 44 -3.56 4.69 1.64
C SER A 44 -3.45 5.97 2.45
N PHE A 45 -2.26 6.52 2.48
CA PHE A 45 -1.95 7.77 3.16
C PHE A 45 -1.57 8.81 2.12
N VAL A 46 -2.32 9.91 2.09
CA VAL A 46 -2.03 11.02 1.20
C VAL A 46 -1.23 12.03 2.00
N THR A 47 -0.01 12.29 1.55
CA THR A 47 0.86 13.30 2.14
C THR A 47 1.10 14.41 1.12
N GLU A 48 1.99 15.34 1.41
CA GLU A 48 2.13 16.55 0.59
C GLU A 48 2.34 16.25 -0.90
N ASP A 49 3.28 15.38 -1.22
CA ASP A 49 3.66 15.08 -2.61
C ASP A 49 3.68 13.59 -2.92
N LYS A 50 2.97 12.77 -2.14
CA LYS A 50 3.05 11.32 -2.26
C LYS A 50 1.76 10.67 -1.77
N ILE A 51 1.42 9.55 -2.37
CA ILE A 51 0.41 8.64 -1.81
C ILE A 51 1.12 7.32 -1.51
N THR A 52 1.05 6.89 -0.25
CA THR A 52 1.63 5.64 0.21
C THR A 52 0.51 4.66 0.49
N CYS A 53 0.52 3.52 -0.19
CA CYS A 53 -0.56 2.54 -0.12
C CYS A 53 -0.10 1.26 0.57
N VAL A 54 -1.02 0.64 1.32
CA VAL A 54 -0.77 -0.65 1.95
C VAL A 54 -1.71 -1.67 1.32
N TYR A 55 -1.12 -2.77 0.82
CA TYR A 55 -1.85 -3.87 0.19
C TYR A 55 -1.43 -5.19 0.81
N ILE A 56 -2.33 -6.17 0.77
CA ILE A 56 -2.03 -7.57 1.02
C ILE A 56 -2.18 -8.27 -0.33
N ALA A 57 -1.14 -8.97 -0.78
CA ALA A 57 -1.13 -9.55 -2.12
C ALA A 57 -0.27 -10.81 -2.16
N THR A 58 -0.53 -11.67 -3.13
CA THR A 58 0.25 -12.90 -3.30
C THR A 58 1.70 -12.62 -3.68
N ASN A 59 1.92 -11.57 -4.47
CA ASN A 59 3.27 -11.18 -4.91
C ASN A 59 3.27 -9.73 -5.41
N ALA A 60 4.45 -9.19 -5.70
CA ALA A 60 4.58 -7.83 -6.20
C ALA A 60 4.01 -7.67 -7.62
N GLU A 61 3.98 -8.73 -8.40
CA GLU A 61 3.52 -8.66 -9.79
C GLU A 61 2.04 -8.30 -9.89
N VAL A 62 1.20 -8.86 -9.02
CA VAL A 62 -0.22 -8.54 -9.04
C VAL A 62 -0.46 -7.08 -8.63
N ILE A 63 0.40 -6.53 -7.77
CA ILE A 63 0.36 -5.11 -7.41
C ILE A 63 0.69 -4.24 -8.62
N ARG A 64 1.71 -4.61 -9.37
CA ARG A 64 2.09 -3.88 -10.58
C ARG A 64 1.01 -3.99 -11.65
N GLU A 65 0.36 -5.12 -11.75
CA GLU A 65 -0.77 -5.31 -12.67
C GLU A 65 -1.94 -4.41 -12.28
N HIS A 66 -2.24 -4.31 -10.99
CA HIS A 66 -3.26 -3.40 -10.48
C HIS A 66 -2.95 -1.95 -10.89
N ALA A 67 -1.71 -1.53 -10.71
CA ALA A 67 -1.29 -0.18 -11.06
C ALA A 67 -1.40 0.06 -12.57
N ARG A 68 -1.00 -0.92 -13.37
CA ARG A 68 -1.06 -0.81 -14.83
C ARG A 68 -2.50 -0.67 -15.31
N ARG A 69 -3.41 -1.49 -14.80
CA ARG A 69 -4.82 -1.46 -15.21
C ARG A 69 -5.52 -0.17 -14.78
N GLY A 70 -5.17 0.32 -13.60
CA GLY A 70 -5.76 1.56 -13.08
C GLY A 70 -5.09 2.83 -13.56
N GLY A 71 -3.95 2.73 -14.22
CA GLY A 71 -3.19 3.90 -14.64
C GLY A 71 -2.54 4.63 -13.47
N PHE A 72 -2.19 3.91 -12.41
CA PHE A 72 -1.56 4.49 -11.23
C PHE A 72 -0.04 4.46 -11.34
N PRO A 73 0.65 5.54 -10.93
CA PRO A 73 2.11 5.50 -10.88
C PRO A 73 2.59 4.55 -9.79
N VAL A 74 3.76 3.96 -9.98
CA VAL A 74 4.42 3.12 -8.97
C VAL A 74 5.90 3.48 -9.00
N ASP A 75 6.37 4.08 -7.92
CA ASP A 75 7.79 4.41 -7.79
C ASP A 75 8.54 3.36 -7.00
N ARG A 76 7.90 2.80 -5.98
CA ARG A 76 8.51 1.72 -5.17
C ARG A 76 7.45 0.74 -4.72
N VAL A 77 7.83 -0.54 -4.70
CA VAL A 77 7.04 -1.62 -4.11
C VAL A 77 7.94 -2.32 -3.09
N LEU A 78 7.52 -2.29 -1.84
CA LEU A 78 8.31 -2.81 -0.72
C LEU A 78 7.54 -3.92 -0.02
N GLU A 79 8.11 -5.12 0.01
CA GLU A 79 7.50 -6.20 0.78
C GLU A 79 7.81 -5.98 2.27
N VAL A 80 6.79 -6.05 3.11
CA VAL A 80 6.95 -5.87 4.56
C VAL A 80 7.51 -7.16 5.14
N ALA A 81 8.66 -7.04 5.80
CA ALA A 81 9.30 -8.19 6.44
C ALA A 81 8.65 -8.51 7.78
N VAL A 82 8.39 -7.47 8.58
CA VAL A 82 7.81 -7.64 9.91
C VAL A 82 7.08 -6.34 10.29
N ILE A 83 6.01 -6.48 11.04
CA ILE A 83 5.27 -5.34 11.58
C ILE A 83 5.56 -5.27 13.08
N ILE A 84 5.96 -4.11 13.54
CA ILE A 84 6.14 -3.86 14.98
C ILE A 84 5.18 -2.75 15.40
N ASP A 85 4.75 -2.84 16.66
CA ASP A 85 3.89 -1.85 17.29
C ASP A 85 4.12 -1.92 18.81
N PRO A 86 3.41 -1.14 19.63
CA PRO A 86 3.64 -1.17 21.07
C PRO A 86 3.55 -2.57 21.72
N THR A 87 2.72 -3.46 21.18
CA THR A 87 2.62 -4.83 21.73
C THR A 87 3.90 -5.63 21.50
N THR A 88 4.71 -5.26 20.52
CA THR A 88 5.97 -5.91 20.24
C THR A 88 6.94 -5.77 21.44
N ALA A 89 6.80 -4.71 22.21
CA ALA A 89 7.63 -4.49 23.39
C ALA A 89 7.44 -5.60 24.45
N GLU A 90 6.33 -6.33 24.37
CA GLU A 90 6.02 -7.44 25.28
C GLU A 90 6.41 -8.80 24.69
N SER A 91 6.91 -8.82 23.44
CA SER A 91 7.27 -10.05 22.74
C SER A 91 8.71 -10.43 23.02
N ASN A 92 8.93 -11.64 23.50
CA ASN A 92 10.26 -12.16 23.74
C ASN A 92 11.02 -12.45 22.45
N ASP A 93 10.32 -12.79 21.39
CA ASP A 93 10.93 -13.21 20.12
C ASP A 93 11.72 -12.09 19.45
N LEU A 94 11.17 -10.86 19.43
CA LEU A 94 11.82 -9.72 18.79
C LEU A 94 12.77 -9.01 19.72
N VAL A 95 12.47 -8.95 21.01
CA VAL A 95 13.31 -8.29 22.01
C VAL A 95 14.65 -9.01 22.16
N ALA A 96 14.68 -10.33 22.01
CA ALA A 96 15.89 -11.13 22.17
C ALA A 96 17.00 -10.76 21.18
N THR A 97 16.69 -10.11 20.07
CA THR A 97 17.72 -9.72 19.09
C THR A 97 18.59 -8.55 19.55
N GLY A 98 18.06 -7.69 20.42
CA GLY A 98 18.77 -6.51 20.92
C GLY A 98 19.18 -5.53 19.84
N ARG A 99 18.49 -5.50 18.72
CA ARG A 99 18.79 -4.65 17.58
C ARG A 99 17.82 -3.51 17.47
N LEU A 100 18.30 -2.35 17.39
CA LEU A 100 17.67 -1.05 17.14
C LEU A 100 18.24 -0.02 18.06
#